data_42b2ba8cdcaf0340ff651256f5d459b7
#
_entry.id   42b2ba8cdcaf0340ff651256f5d459b7
#
_cell.length_a   1.000
_cell.length_b   1.000
_cell.length_c   1.000
_cell.angle_alpha   90.00
_cell.angle_beta   90.00
_cell.angle_gamma   90.00
#
_symmetry.space_group_name_H-M   'P 1'
#
loop_
_entity.id
_entity.type
_entity.pdbx_description
1 polymer ?
#
loop_
_entity_poly.entity_id
_entity_poly.type
_entity_poly.pdbx_seq_one_letter_code
_entity_poly.pdbx_strand_id
1 'polypeptide(L)'
;GEEAMERAIALVKAGKVVMVKSIGGFQLVCRGDREEAVLRLRRLKHREGKPFALMVHSLKEAEKLCFLTDRDRKLLTSPACPIVLCRPRKEIKAVAEGVPRLGIFLPPSAFYDLLTDGVKAPLVVTSANMSGEPILYKDEEALSWFKAHEIDFLFTNNRDILRPADDSVVKAEESHRGMIRRTRGFLPEPAVQGAKEGALLAMGADMEPSFCLTAQGRLYPGEMPCDLENESSEEAFLHMIEDWENMLGIRPERIVTDLHPRYISSFLGERLSADRGIPLWRVQHHHAHGLSVMAEHGLSGKA
;
A
#
# COMPACT_ATOMS: atom_id res chain seq x y z
N GLY A 1 -9.68 -3.50 -26.16
CA GLY A 1 -9.93 -2.19 -25.65
C GLY A 1 -11.38 -2.04 -25.17
N GLU A 2 -12.25 -1.51 -26.02
CA GLU A 2 -13.64 -1.16 -25.65
C GLU A 2 -14.47 -2.40 -25.25
N GLU A 3 -14.46 -3.44 -26.05
CA GLU A 3 -15.14 -4.70 -25.76
C GLU A 3 -14.72 -5.33 -24.43
N ALA A 4 -13.42 -5.26 -24.10
CA ALA A 4 -12.92 -5.76 -22.81
C ALA A 4 -13.46 -4.93 -21.64
N MET A 5 -13.60 -3.60 -21.81
CA MET A 5 -14.17 -2.73 -20.78
C MET A 5 -15.67 -3.02 -20.60
N GLU A 6 -16.42 -3.14 -21.68
CA GLU A 6 -17.85 -3.51 -21.63
C GLU A 6 -18.05 -4.86 -20.93
N ARG A 7 -17.18 -5.81 -21.22
CA ARG A 7 -17.18 -7.12 -20.56
C ARG A 7 -16.90 -7.01 -19.07
N ALA A 8 -15.91 -6.19 -18.65
CA ALA A 8 -15.59 -5.94 -17.24
C ALA A 8 -16.81 -5.35 -16.51
N ILE A 9 -17.42 -4.31 -17.09
CA ILE A 9 -18.60 -3.64 -16.54
C ILE A 9 -19.76 -4.64 -16.38
N ALA A 10 -20.03 -5.45 -17.40
CA ALA A 10 -21.12 -6.43 -17.37
C ALA A 10 -20.91 -7.48 -16.27
N LEU A 11 -19.69 -8.03 -16.15
CA LEU A 11 -19.37 -9.03 -15.14
C LEU A 11 -19.49 -8.46 -13.72
N VAL A 12 -18.92 -7.28 -13.47
CA VAL A 12 -19.01 -6.64 -12.17
C VAL A 12 -20.45 -6.28 -11.83
N LYS A 13 -21.26 -5.77 -12.77
CA LYS A 13 -22.71 -5.54 -12.59
C LYS A 13 -23.46 -6.82 -12.21
N ALA A 14 -23.06 -7.94 -12.79
CA ALA A 14 -23.65 -9.25 -12.49
C ALA A 14 -23.24 -9.81 -11.11
N GLY A 15 -22.40 -9.09 -10.34
CA GLY A 15 -21.92 -9.53 -9.02
C GLY A 15 -20.75 -10.52 -9.06
N LYS A 16 -20.07 -10.60 -10.19
CA LYS A 16 -18.88 -11.45 -10.35
C LYS A 16 -17.66 -10.82 -9.68
N VAL A 17 -16.67 -11.67 -9.32
CA VAL A 17 -15.36 -11.23 -8.86
C VAL A 17 -14.42 -11.30 -10.05
N VAL A 18 -13.80 -10.17 -10.39
CA VAL A 18 -12.84 -10.07 -11.50
C VAL A 18 -11.45 -9.71 -10.97
N MET A 19 -10.42 -10.19 -11.64
CA MET A 19 -9.03 -9.84 -11.37
C MET A 19 -8.56 -8.84 -12.44
N VAL A 20 -7.88 -7.77 -12.04
CA VAL A 20 -7.47 -6.68 -12.92
C VAL A 20 -6.00 -6.35 -12.71
N LYS A 21 -5.22 -6.26 -13.79
CA LYS A 21 -3.87 -5.71 -13.75
C LYS A 21 -3.95 -4.19 -13.63
N SER A 22 -3.61 -3.69 -12.45
CA SER A 22 -3.63 -2.27 -12.10
C SER A 22 -2.24 -1.63 -12.24
N ILE A 23 -2.04 -0.43 -11.68
CA ILE A 23 -0.80 0.34 -11.78
C ILE A 23 0.34 -0.33 -11.01
N GLY A 24 0.09 -0.77 -9.78
CA GLY A 24 1.10 -1.30 -8.86
C GLY A 24 0.97 -2.80 -8.59
N GLY A 25 0.05 -3.52 -9.23
CA GLY A 25 -0.18 -4.93 -9.00
C GLY A 25 -1.53 -5.38 -9.53
N PHE A 26 -1.81 -6.67 -9.40
CA PHE A 26 -3.13 -7.22 -9.69
C PHE A 26 -4.07 -6.99 -8.52
N GLN A 27 -5.31 -6.66 -8.83
CA GLN A 27 -6.35 -6.37 -7.84
C GLN A 27 -7.60 -7.20 -8.11
N LEU A 28 -8.31 -7.60 -7.06
CA LEU A 28 -9.61 -8.22 -7.13
C LEU A 28 -10.70 -7.16 -6.97
N VAL A 29 -11.70 -7.24 -7.83
CA VAL A 29 -12.78 -6.24 -7.92
C VAL A 29 -14.13 -6.94 -7.88
N CYS A 30 -15.04 -6.43 -7.06
CA CYS A 30 -16.45 -6.80 -7.06
C CYS A 30 -17.34 -5.62 -6.65
N ARG A 31 -18.66 -5.76 -6.79
CA ARG A 31 -19.63 -4.75 -6.29
C ARG A 31 -19.62 -4.72 -4.77
N GLY A 32 -19.38 -3.53 -4.19
CA GLY A 32 -19.38 -3.31 -2.74
C GLY A 32 -20.76 -3.19 -2.11
N ASP A 33 -21.82 -2.97 -2.92
CA ASP A 33 -23.21 -2.91 -2.50
C ASP A 33 -23.95 -4.25 -2.60
N ARG A 34 -23.24 -5.32 -3.00
CA ARG A 34 -23.75 -6.70 -3.03
C ARG A 34 -23.04 -7.56 -2.00
N GLU A 35 -23.69 -7.82 -0.89
CA GLU A 35 -23.16 -8.60 0.23
C GLU A 35 -22.60 -9.96 -0.21
N GLU A 36 -23.32 -10.69 -1.06
CA GLU A 36 -22.89 -12.01 -1.58
C GLU A 36 -21.56 -11.94 -2.35
N ALA A 37 -21.37 -10.90 -3.16
CA ALA A 37 -20.13 -10.71 -3.92
C ALA A 37 -18.96 -10.41 -2.97
N VAL A 38 -19.17 -9.58 -1.96
CA VAL A 38 -18.15 -9.24 -0.95
C VAL A 38 -17.82 -10.46 -0.08
N LEU A 39 -18.80 -11.23 0.36
CA LEU A 39 -18.58 -12.48 1.12
C LEU A 39 -17.82 -13.51 0.29
N ARG A 40 -18.14 -13.64 -1.01
CA ARG A 40 -17.35 -14.47 -1.93
C ARG A 40 -15.90 -14.02 -1.99
N LEU A 41 -15.66 -12.72 -2.15
CA LEU A 41 -14.31 -12.15 -2.17
C LEU A 41 -13.55 -12.40 -0.85
N ARG A 42 -14.23 -12.32 0.31
CA ARG A 42 -13.65 -12.66 1.62
C ARG A 42 -13.18 -14.11 1.67
N ARG A 43 -14.00 -15.04 1.22
CA ARG A 43 -13.62 -16.47 1.16
C ARG A 43 -12.41 -16.69 0.25
N LEU A 44 -12.41 -16.11 -0.94
CA LEU A 44 -11.29 -16.20 -1.89
C LEU A 44 -9.94 -15.71 -1.30
N LYS A 45 -10.00 -14.70 -0.43
CA LYS A 45 -8.80 -14.11 0.20
C LYS A 45 -8.47 -14.68 1.58
N HIS A 46 -9.27 -15.59 2.12
CA HIS A 46 -9.19 -16.01 3.53
C HIS A 46 -9.14 -14.81 4.49
N ARG A 47 -9.95 -13.77 4.20
CA ARG A 47 -9.93 -12.48 4.91
C ARG A 47 -11.22 -12.30 5.72
N GLU A 48 -11.24 -12.85 6.95
CA GLU A 48 -12.45 -12.86 7.75
C GLU A 48 -12.80 -11.52 8.41
N GLY A 49 -11.86 -10.85 9.05
CA GLY A 49 -12.14 -9.67 9.90
C GLY A 49 -11.64 -8.32 9.36
N LYS A 50 -10.62 -8.29 8.52
CA LYS A 50 -10.07 -7.01 8.03
C LYS A 50 -11.05 -6.28 7.10
N PRO A 51 -11.35 -4.96 7.30
CA PRO A 51 -12.27 -4.22 6.43
C PRO A 51 -11.71 -4.09 5.01
N PHE A 52 -12.62 -3.93 4.04
CA PHE A 52 -12.30 -3.51 2.69
C PHE A 52 -12.51 -2.01 2.52
N ALA A 53 -11.79 -1.42 1.56
CA ALA A 53 -12.05 -0.08 1.07
C ALA A 53 -13.01 -0.12 -0.12
N LEU A 54 -13.73 0.98 -0.34
CA LEU A 54 -14.62 1.17 -1.47
C LEU A 54 -14.08 2.22 -2.43
N MET A 55 -13.94 1.84 -3.69
CA MET A 55 -13.72 2.78 -4.78
C MET A 55 -15.09 3.31 -5.26
N VAL A 56 -15.19 4.62 -5.39
CA VAL A 56 -16.39 5.30 -5.89
C VAL A 56 -15.98 6.27 -6.99
N HIS A 57 -16.86 6.47 -8.00
CA HIS A 57 -16.53 7.27 -9.16
C HIS A 57 -16.30 8.77 -8.84
N SER A 58 -16.95 9.32 -7.82
CA SER A 58 -16.90 10.76 -7.54
C SER A 58 -17.05 11.12 -6.06
N LEU A 59 -16.66 12.35 -5.69
CA LEU A 59 -16.93 12.90 -4.36
C LEU A 59 -18.42 12.85 -4.00
N LYS A 60 -19.31 13.11 -4.96
CA LYS A 60 -20.76 13.04 -4.75
C LYS A 60 -21.22 11.64 -4.33
N GLU A 61 -20.59 10.60 -4.84
CA GLU A 61 -20.87 9.23 -4.41
C GLU A 61 -20.24 8.90 -3.06
N ALA A 62 -19.03 9.39 -2.81
CA ALA A 62 -18.38 9.27 -1.49
C ALA A 62 -19.23 9.92 -0.38
N GLU A 63 -19.83 11.08 -0.64
CA GLU A 63 -20.72 11.79 0.29
C GLU A 63 -22.02 11.04 0.61
N LYS A 64 -22.48 10.16 -0.26
CA LYS A 64 -23.61 9.28 0.04
C LYS A 64 -23.27 8.20 1.06
N LEU A 65 -21.99 7.79 1.13
CA LEU A 65 -21.51 6.73 2.00
C LEU A 65 -20.92 7.26 3.31
N CYS A 66 -20.27 8.43 3.27
CA CYS A 66 -19.51 8.98 4.39
C CYS A 66 -19.85 10.45 4.66
N PHE A 67 -19.59 10.88 5.90
CA PHE A 67 -19.47 12.29 6.26
C PHE A 67 -18.07 12.75 5.91
N LEU A 68 -17.92 13.61 4.90
CA LEU A 68 -16.64 14.11 4.45
C LEU A 68 -16.34 15.50 5.04
N THR A 69 -15.18 15.68 5.60
CA THR A 69 -14.60 17.00 5.90
C THR A 69 -13.98 17.60 4.66
N ASP A 70 -13.63 18.89 4.67
CA ASP A 70 -12.92 19.52 3.55
C ASP A 70 -11.52 18.92 3.33
N ARG A 71 -10.89 18.42 4.40
CA ARG A 71 -9.61 17.69 4.33
C ARG A 71 -9.77 16.34 3.67
N ASP A 72 -10.83 15.58 4.01
CA ASP A 72 -11.13 14.31 3.33
C ASP A 72 -11.32 14.55 1.82
N ARG A 73 -12.06 15.59 1.44
CA ARG A 73 -12.27 15.96 0.02
C ARG A 73 -10.95 16.27 -0.69
N LYS A 74 -10.07 17.06 -0.06
CA LYS A 74 -8.74 17.39 -0.60
C LYS A 74 -7.87 16.15 -0.78
N LEU A 75 -7.88 15.23 0.18
CA LEU A 75 -7.13 13.98 0.08
C LEU A 75 -7.69 13.07 -1.01
N LEU A 76 -9.00 12.88 -1.07
CA LEU A 76 -9.68 12.06 -2.08
C LEU A 76 -9.41 12.55 -3.51
N THR A 77 -9.37 13.86 -3.73
CA THR A 77 -9.12 14.47 -5.05
C THR A 77 -7.65 14.77 -5.34
N SER A 78 -6.74 14.39 -4.44
CA SER A 78 -5.31 14.57 -4.67
C SER A 78 -4.81 13.64 -5.77
N PRO A 79 -3.73 13.99 -6.49
CA PRO A 79 -3.14 13.12 -7.51
C PRO A 79 -2.69 11.76 -6.98
N ALA A 80 -2.44 11.65 -5.67
CA ALA A 80 -2.08 10.39 -5.02
C ALA A 80 -3.23 9.38 -4.98
N CYS A 81 -4.49 9.82 -5.07
CA CYS A 81 -5.69 8.99 -4.98
C CYS A 81 -5.62 7.95 -3.86
N PRO A 82 -5.35 8.35 -2.60
CA PRO A 82 -5.20 7.40 -1.49
C PRO A 82 -6.55 6.85 -1.04
N ILE A 83 -6.51 5.74 -0.32
CA ILE A 83 -7.63 5.31 0.51
C ILE A 83 -7.71 6.26 1.71
N VAL A 84 -8.81 7.00 1.83
CA VAL A 84 -9.07 7.92 2.95
C VAL A 84 -10.03 7.27 3.94
N LEU A 85 -9.63 7.19 5.22
CA LEU A 85 -10.45 6.61 6.28
C LEU A 85 -11.48 7.64 6.77
N CYS A 86 -12.69 7.58 6.23
CA CYS A 86 -13.79 8.50 6.48
C CYS A 86 -14.79 7.96 7.51
N ARG A 87 -15.56 8.84 8.14
CA ARG A 87 -16.67 8.45 9.03
C ARG A 87 -17.87 7.98 8.19
N PRO A 88 -18.30 6.70 8.27
CA PRO A 88 -19.42 6.21 7.49
C PRO A 88 -20.75 6.80 7.97
N ARG A 89 -21.71 6.97 7.06
CA ARG A 89 -23.08 7.37 7.38
C ARG A 89 -23.91 6.22 7.95
N LYS A 90 -23.58 5.02 7.52
CA LYS A 90 -24.14 3.76 8.01
C LYS A 90 -23.13 2.65 7.85
N GLU A 91 -23.30 1.61 8.62
CA GLU A 91 -22.52 0.38 8.46
C GLU A 91 -22.77 -0.26 7.10
N ILE A 92 -21.71 -0.75 6.44
CA ILE A 92 -21.80 -1.47 5.18
C ILE A 92 -21.41 -2.91 5.45
N LYS A 93 -22.43 -3.76 5.51
CA LYS A 93 -22.28 -5.20 5.79
C LYS A 93 -21.26 -5.85 4.86
N ALA A 94 -20.54 -6.83 5.40
CA ALA A 94 -19.48 -7.57 4.75
C ALA A 94 -18.27 -6.71 4.28
N VAL A 95 -18.39 -5.40 4.15
CA VAL A 95 -17.29 -4.49 3.74
C VAL A 95 -16.50 -4.01 4.95
N ALA A 96 -17.15 -3.38 5.92
CA ALA A 96 -16.53 -2.73 7.06
C ALA A 96 -17.45 -2.77 8.27
N GLU A 97 -17.70 -3.97 8.79
CA GLU A 97 -18.54 -4.21 9.96
C GLU A 97 -17.77 -3.92 11.25
N GLY A 98 -18.43 -3.29 12.21
CA GLY A 98 -17.90 -3.04 13.55
C GLY A 98 -16.71 -2.08 13.61
N VAL A 99 -16.37 -1.40 12.52
CA VAL A 99 -15.26 -0.44 12.49
C VAL A 99 -15.76 1.01 12.38
N PRO A 100 -15.13 1.96 13.10
CA PRO A 100 -15.59 3.36 13.14
C PRO A 100 -15.26 4.16 11.87
N ARG A 101 -14.48 3.60 10.95
CA ARG A 101 -14.02 4.24 9.73
C ARG A 101 -14.17 3.32 8.53
N LEU A 102 -14.58 3.90 7.41
CA LEU A 102 -14.65 3.24 6.10
C LEU A 102 -13.58 3.83 5.19
N GLY A 103 -12.78 2.97 4.57
CA GLY A 103 -11.84 3.37 3.53
C GLY A 103 -12.59 3.71 2.23
N ILE A 104 -12.44 4.94 1.74
CA ILE A 104 -12.99 5.41 0.46
C ILE A 104 -11.84 5.93 -0.39
N PHE A 105 -11.90 5.70 -1.70
CA PHE A 105 -10.97 6.30 -2.65
C PHE A 105 -11.61 6.50 -4.03
N LEU A 106 -11.02 7.40 -4.80
CA LEU A 106 -11.41 7.68 -6.17
C LEU A 106 -10.54 6.89 -7.16
N PRO A 107 -10.97 6.70 -8.41
CA PRO A 107 -10.23 5.96 -9.42
C PRO A 107 -8.81 6.52 -9.65
N PRO A 108 -7.76 5.71 -9.50
CA PRO A 108 -6.38 6.16 -9.72
C PRO A 108 -5.93 6.06 -11.19
N SER A 109 -6.77 5.52 -12.07
CA SER A 109 -6.46 5.34 -13.48
C SER A 109 -7.72 5.43 -14.35
N ALA A 110 -7.52 5.72 -15.64
CA ALA A 110 -8.62 5.77 -16.63
C ALA A 110 -9.41 4.47 -16.69
N PHE A 111 -8.77 3.31 -16.52
CA PHE A 111 -9.47 2.02 -16.48
C PHE A 111 -10.51 2.00 -15.35
N TYR A 112 -10.10 2.37 -14.13
CA TYR A 112 -11.01 2.38 -13.00
C TYR A 112 -12.05 3.49 -13.07
N ASP A 113 -11.72 4.63 -13.68
CA ASP A 113 -12.69 5.71 -13.92
C ASP A 113 -13.83 5.23 -14.82
N LEU A 114 -13.49 4.64 -15.97
CA LEU A 114 -14.47 4.05 -16.89
C LEU A 114 -15.25 2.88 -16.26
N LEU A 115 -14.58 2.04 -15.46
CA LEU A 115 -15.22 0.91 -14.79
C LEU A 115 -16.25 1.40 -13.76
N THR A 116 -15.87 2.35 -12.89
CA THR A 116 -16.76 2.90 -11.86
C THR A 116 -17.92 3.67 -12.47
N ASP A 117 -17.68 4.47 -13.52
CA ASP A 117 -18.74 5.15 -14.26
C ASP A 117 -19.71 4.16 -14.93
N GLY A 118 -19.15 3.12 -15.57
CA GLY A 118 -19.99 2.10 -16.23
C GLY A 118 -20.80 1.27 -15.25
N VAL A 119 -20.24 0.89 -14.11
CA VAL A 119 -20.94 0.06 -13.09
C VAL A 119 -21.97 0.87 -12.31
N LYS A 120 -21.68 2.15 -12.03
CA LYS A 120 -22.53 3.08 -11.25
C LYS A 120 -22.88 2.56 -9.84
N ALA A 121 -21.92 1.91 -9.21
CA ALA A 121 -22.01 1.42 -7.84
C ALA A 121 -20.63 1.43 -7.17
N PRO A 122 -20.56 1.49 -5.83
CA PRO A 122 -19.30 1.33 -5.12
C PRO A 122 -18.65 -0.03 -5.42
N LEU A 123 -17.34 -0.05 -5.61
CA LEU A 123 -16.57 -1.26 -5.86
C LEU A 123 -15.67 -1.57 -4.66
N VAL A 124 -15.65 -2.81 -4.21
CA VAL A 124 -14.52 -3.30 -3.43
C VAL A 124 -13.38 -3.55 -4.40
N VAL A 125 -12.24 -2.92 -4.14
CA VAL A 125 -10.99 -3.15 -4.87
C VAL A 125 -9.92 -3.46 -3.84
N THR A 126 -9.25 -4.60 -3.98
CA THR A 126 -8.23 -5.07 -3.04
C THR A 126 -7.12 -5.81 -3.78
N SER A 127 -5.91 -5.85 -3.23
CA SER A 127 -4.78 -6.59 -3.82
C SER A 127 -5.12 -8.05 -4.11
N ALA A 128 -4.64 -8.58 -5.22
CA ALA A 128 -4.73 -10.01 -5.54
C ALA A 128 -3.56 -10.73 -4.88
N ASN A 129 -3.81 -11.29 -3.70
CA ASN A 129 -2.90 -12.07 -2.87
C ASN A 129 -3.70 -12.76 -1.78
N MET A 130 -3.13 -13.74 -1.10
CA MET A 130 -3.65 -14.20 0.17
C MET A 130 -3.37 -13.18 1.27
N SER A 131 -4.09 -13.26 2.38
CA SER A 131 -3.89 -12.32 3.50
C SER A 131 -2.48 -12.52 4.09
N GLY A 132 -1.66 -11.46 4.09
CA GLY A 132 -0.27 -11.50 4.58
C GLY A 132 0.79 -11.72 3.50
N GLU A 133 0.40 -12.06 2.27
CA GLU A 133 1.32 -12.18 1.15
C GLU A 133 1.51 -10.85 0.41
N PRO A 134 2.62 -10.66 -0.34
CA PRO A 134 2.81 -9.51 -1.20
C PRO A 134 1.80 -9.49 -2.35
N ILE A 135 1.53 -8.28 -2.88
CA ILE A 135 0.67 -8.13 -4.05
C ILE A 135 1.29 -8.80 -5.28
N LEU A 136 0.48 -9.56 -6.02
CA LEU A 136 0.89 -10.12 -7.31
C LEU A 136 1.11 -9.00 -8.32
N TYR A 137 2.26 -9.00 -9.00
CA TYR A 137 2.59 -8.00 -10.02
C TYR A 137 3.19 -8.57 -11.30
N LYS A 138 3.70 -9.81 -11.27
CA LYS A 138 4.19 -10.51 -12.46
C LYS A 138 3.06 -11.26 -13.14
N ASP A 139 2.98 -11.17 -14.47
CA ASP A 139 1.88 -11.74 -15.25
C ASP A 139 1.79 -13.28 -15.11
N GLU A 140 2.92 -13.97 -15.07
CA GLU A 140 2.96 -15.43 -14.93
C GLU A 140 2.44 -15.91 -13.57
N GLU A 141 2.87 -15.24 -12.49
CA GLU A 141 2.41 -15.53 -11.14
C GLU A 141 0.91 -15.25 -11.00
N ALA A 142 0.46 -14.11 -11.53
CA ALA A 142 -0.94 -13.71 -11.52
C ALA A 142 -1.83 -14.68 -12.32
N LEU A 143 -1.37 -15.15 -13.47
CA LEU A 143 -2.10 -16.12 -14.28
C LEU A 143 -2.18 -17.49 -13.59
N SER A 144 -1.11 -17.92 -12.94
CA SER A 144 -1.08 -19.16 -12.16
C SER A 144 -2.05 -19.07 -10.97
N TRP A 145 -2.01 -17.94 -10.26
CA TRP A 145 -2.90 -17.67 -9.14
C TRP A 145 -4.36 -17.60 -9.58
N PHE A 146 -4.65 -16.92 -10.70
CA PHE A 146 -6.00 -16.86 -11.29
C PHE A 146 -6.55 -18.25 -11.60
N LYS A 147 -5.74 -19.14 -12.18
CA LYS A 147 -6.15 -20.52 -12.53
C LYS A 147 -6.40 -21.40 -11.30
N ALA A 148 -5.72 -21.12 -10.20
CA ALA A 148 -5.86 -21.87 -8.95
C ALA A 148 -7.06 -21.43 -8.09
N HIS A 149 -7.66 -20.27 -8.39
CA HIS A 149 -8.74 -19.70 -7.61
C HIS A 149 -10.00 -19.51 -8.44
N GLU A 150 -11.16 -19.57 -7.79
CA GLU A 150 -12.49 -19.41 -8.43
C GLU A 150 -12.80 -17.93 -8.76
N ILE A 151 -11.99 -17.32 -9.65
CA ILE A 151 -12.19 -15.97 -10.14
C ILE A 151 -12.87 -16.04 -11.51
N ASP A 152 -13.85 -15.15 -11.74
CA ASP A 152 -14.69 -15.24 -12.93
C ASP A 152 -13.98 -14.76 -14.19
N PHE A 153 -13.06 -13.79 -14.10
CA PHE A 153 -12.36 -13.23 -15.24
C PHE A 153 -11.06 -12.52 -14.84
N LEU A 154 -10.06 -12.54 -15.74
CA LEU A 154 -8.81 -11.81 -15.61
C LEU A 154 -8.68 -10.78 -16.72
N PHE A 155 -8.56 -9.50 -16.32
CA PHE A 155 -8.22 -8.38 -17.20
C PHE A 155 -6.74 -8.06 -17.07
N THR A 156 -6.02 -8.15 -18.16
CA THR A 156 -4.58 -7.83 -18.20
C THR A 156 -4.27 -6.87 -19.35
N ASN A 157 -3.07 -6.34 -19.37
CA ASN A 157 -2.53 -5.52 -20.42
C ASN A 157 -1.03 -5.86 -20.62
N ASN A 158 -0.45 -5.40 -21.70
CA ASN A 158 0.95 -5.68 -22.08
C ASN A 158 1.98 -4.72 -21.44
N ARG A 159 1.59 -3.92 -20.46
CA ARG A 159 2.51 -3.06 -19.73
C ARG A 159 3.02 -3.78 -18.49
N ASP A 160 4.33 -3.92 -18.36
CA ASP A 160 4.94 -4.51 -17.18
C ASP A 160 4.81 -3.60 -15.96
N ILE A 161 4.64 -4.22 -14.80
CA ILE A 161 4.70 -3.55 -13.51
C ILE A 161 6.14 -3.71 -13.01
N LEU A 162 6.90 -2.64 -13.05
CA LEU A 162 8.31 -2.67 -12.63
C LEU A 162 8.46 -2.72 -11.11
N ARG A 163 7.58 -2.03 -10.38
CA ARG A 163 7.59 -1.95 -8.91
C ARG A 163 6.21 -2.24 -8.37
N PRO A 164 6.07 -3.24 -7.50
CA PRO A 164 4.81 -3.45 -6.82
C PRO A 164 4.52 -2.27 -5.88
N ALA A 165 3.28 -1.82 -5.86
CA ALA A 165 2.83 -0.75 -4.98
C ALA A 165 1.37 -0.96 -4.62
N ASP A 166 1.09 -1.09 -3.33
CA ASP A 166 -0.27 -1.14 -2.81
C ASP A 166 -0.87 0.28 -2.72
N ASP A 167 -2.14 0.38 -2.40
CA ASP A 167 -2.80 1.67 -2.22
C ASP A 167 -2.40 2.31 -0.89
N SER A 168 -2.02 3.59 -0.91
CA SER A 168 -1.76 4.32 0.33
C SER A 168 -3.03 4.51 1.13
N VAL A 169 -2.90 4.48 2.47
CA VAL A 169 -4.00 4.66 3.40
C VAL A 169 -3.73 5.86 4.29
N VAL A 170 -4.66 6.80 4.32
CA VAL A 170 -4.54 8.04 5.09
C VAL A 170 -5.79 8.32 5.90
N LYS A 171 -5.62 9.10 6.96
CA LYS A 171 -6.70 9.63 7.78
C LYS A 171 -6.52 11.15 7.88
N ALA A 172 -7.57 11.92 7.63
CA ALA A 172 -7.54 13.35 7.89
C ALA A 172 -7.61 13.62 9.40
N GLU A 173 -6.57 14.22 9.94
CA GLU A 173 -6.52 14.70 11.33
C GLU A 173 -6.65 16.23 11.37
N GLU A 174 -6.95 16.80 12.53
CA GLU A 174 -7.16 18.25 12.65
C GLU A 174 -5.92 19.06 12.32
N SER A 175 -4.76 18.62 12.76
CA SER A 175 -3.48 19.33 12.60
C SER A 175 -2.61 18.82 11.46
N HIS A 176 -2.75 17.53 11.05
CA HIS A 176 -1.89 16.89 10.06
C HIS A 176 -2.62 15.79 9.28
N ARG A 177 -1.94 15.21 8.32
CA ARG A 177 -2.38 14.01 7.60
C ARG A 177 -1.82 12.78 8.34
N GLY A 178 -2.70 12.01 8.97
CA GLY A 178 -2.33 10.74 9.57
C GLY A 178 -2.04 9.72 8.47
N MET A 179 -0.77 9.39 8.24
CA MET A 179 -0.35 8.38 7.29
C MET A 179 -0.41 7.02 7.96
N ILE A 180 -1.27 6.11 7.45
CA ILE A 180 -1.40 4.74 7.95
C ILE A 180 -0.51 3.80 7.12
N ARG A 181 -0.53 3.96 5.80
CA ARG A 181 0.35 3.25 4.86
C ARG A 181 0.79 4.23 3.79
N ARG A 182 2.11 4.26 3.52
CA ARG A 182 2.72 5.20 2.62
C ARG A 182 3.34 4.49 1.42
N THR A 183 2.57 4.32 0.35
CA THR A 183 2.97 3.62 -0.87
C THR A 183 2.62 4.45 -2.11
N ARG A 184 1.82 3.92 -3.02
CA ARG A 184 1.44 4.56 -4.27
C ARG A 184 0.94 5.99 -4.08
N GLY A 185 1.50 6.91 -4.87
CA GLY A 185 1.14 8.33 -4.90
C GLY A 185 1.88 9.19 -3.87
N PHE A 186 2.56 8.59 -2.89
CA PHE A 186 3.41 9.29 -1.93
C PHE A 186 4.89 8.86 -2.02
N LEU A 187 5.16 7.72 -2.61
CA LEU A 187 6.51 7.29 -2.92
C LEU A 187 6.85 7.67 -4.36
N PRO A 188 8.10 8.07 -4.64
CA PRO A 188 9.27 8.18 -3.77
C PRO A 188 9.49 9.57 -3.14
N GLU A 189 8.46 10.37 -2.92
CA GLU A 189 8.63 11.68 -2.26
C GLU A 189 9.24 11.50 -0.85
N PRO A 190 10.07 12.45 -0.38
CA PRO A 190 10.60 12.38 0.97
C PRO A 190 9.48 12.60 2.01
N ALA A 191 9.49 11.80 3.08
CA ALA A 191 8.52 11.92 4.17
C ALA A 191 8.84 13.08 5.10
N VAL A 192 10.13 13.34 5.33
CA VAL A 192 10.65 14.38 6.23
C VAL A 192 11.75 15.16 5.51
N GLN A 193 11.81 16.45 5.77
CA GLN A 193 12.86 17.36 5.30
C GLN A 193 13.59 17.97 6.51
N GLY A 194 14.85 18.36 6.33
CA GLY A 194 15.66 18.95 7.40
C GLY A 194 16.37 17.93 8.30
N ALA A 195 16.48 16.66 7.87
CA ALA A 195 17.34 15.70 8.51
C ALA A 195 18.83 16.13 8.43
N LYS A 196 19.69 15.55 9.28
CA LYS A 196 21.14 15.78 9.16
C LYS A 196 21.67 15.28 7.82
N GLU A 197 22.69 15.94 7.32
CA GLU A 197 23.39 15.51 6.10
C GLU A 197 24.02 14.13 6.29
N GLY A 198 24.14 13.40 5.18
CA GLY A 198 24.69 12.06 5.11
C GLY A 198 23.77 11.09 4.40
N ALA A 199 24.35 10.14 3.71
CA ALA A 199 23.62 9.07 3.05
C ALA A 199 23.59 7.85 3.96
N LEU A 200 22.42 7.52 4.49
CA LEU A 200 22.20 6.38 5.38
C LEU A 200 21.19 5.42 4.79
N LEU A 201 21.33 4.14 5.13
CA LEU A 201 20.30 3.11 4.98
C LEU A 201 19.91 2.60 6.37
N ALA A 202 18.69 2.83 6.78
CA ALA A 202 18.11 2.21 7.97
C ALA A 202 17.25 1.01 7.55
N MET A 203 17.50 -0.15 8.18
CA MET A 203 16.90 -1.43 7.76
C MET A 203 15.48 -1.66 8.29
N GLY A 204 15.06 -0.95 9.33
CA GLY A 204 13.76 -1.17 9.98
C GLY A 204 13.70 -2.42 10.84
N ALA A 205 12.51 -2.97 11.02
CA ALA A 205 12.22 -4.18 11.77
C ALA A 205 11.69 -5.30 10.84
N ASP A 206 11.27 -6.45 11.37
CA ASP A 206 10.87 -7.61 10.56
C ASP A 206 9.37 -7.62 10.22
N MET A 207 8.52 -7.08 11.11
CA MET A 207 7.08 -6.98 10.88
C MET A 207 6.74 -5.68 10.14
N GLU A 208 5.99 -5.78 9.05
CA GLU A 208 5.69 -4.65 8.16
C GLU A 208 6.95 -3.81 7.89
N PRO A 209 8.04 -4.43 7.40
CA PRO A 209 9.35 -3.80 7.34
C PRO A 209 9.32 -2.56 6.46
N SER A 210 9.92 -1.50 6.97
CA SER A 210 10.08 -0.24 6.28
C SER A 210 11.54 0.19 6.40
N PHE A 211 12.30 0.06 5.32
CA PHE A 211 13.62 0.66 5.28
C PHE A 211 13.54 2.16 5.06
N CYS A 212 14.60 2.89 5.34
CA CYS A 212 14.66 4.32 5.03
C CYS A 212 16.03 4.68 4.46
N LEU A 213 16.02 5.31 3.29
CA LEU A 213 17.20 5.97 2.73
C LEU A 213 17.22 7.44 3.13
N THR A 214 18.39 7.97 3.43
CA THR A 214 18.56 9.41 3.65
C THR A 214 19.57 9.99 2.68
N ALA A 215 19.30 11.18 2.19
CA ALA A 215 20.25 11.97 1.42
C ALA A 215 19.84 13.44 1.40
N GLN A 216 20.82 14.34 1.40
CA GLN A 216 20.61 15.79 1.27
C GLN A 216 19.58 16.35 2.26
N GLY A 217 19.59 15.88 3.49
CA GLY A 217 18.65 16.31 4.53
C GLY A 217 17.22 15.82 4.36
N ARG A 218 16.98 14.80 3.54
CA ARG A 218 15.65 14.22 3.27
C ARG A 218 15.61 12.73 3.66
N LEU A 219 14.46 12.28 4.13
CA LEU A 219 14.19 10.89 4.47
C LEU A 219 13.24 10.28 3.46
N TYR A 220 13.62 9.16 2.88
CA TYR A 220 12.88 8.39 1.89
C TYR A 220 12.53 7.01 2.45
N PRO A 221 11.43 6.88 3.20
CA PRO A 221 10.99 5.58 3.69
C PRO A 221 10.45 4.73 2.54
N GLY A 222 10.95 3.50 2.44
CA GLY A 222 10.41 2.47 1.56
C GLY A 222 9.63 1.46 2.39
N GLU A 223 8.61 0.85 1.81
CA GLU A 223 7.74 -0.12 2.49
C GLU A 223 7.82 -1.47 1.76
N MET A 224 7.98 -2.52 2.52
CA MET A 224 7.85 -3.90 2.04
C MET A 224 6.40 -4.36 2.25
N PRO A 225 5.76 -4.97 1.26
CA PRO A 225 4.35 -5.37 1.38
C PRO A 225 4.10 -6.65 2.19
N CYS A 226 5.13 -7.24 2.78
CA CYS A 226 5.04 -8.45 3.60
C CYS A 226 6.11 -8.48 4.70
N ASP A 227 5.90 -9.30 5.72
CA ASP A 227 6.86 -9.51 6.79
C ASP A 227 8.11 -10.26 6.31
N LEU A 228 9.24 -10.04 6.99
CA LEU A 228 10.48 -10.80 6.75
C LEU A 228 10.40 -12.13 7.52
N GLU A 229 10.00 -13.20 6.85
CA GLU A 229 9.78 -14.49 7.47
C GLU A 229 10.50 -15.65 6.77
N ASN A 230 10.99 -15.43 5.55
CA ASN A 230 11.59 -16.47 4.72
C ASN A 230 12.56 -15.88 3.68
N GLU A 231 13.36 -16.75 3.06
CA GLU A 231 14.39 -16.40 2.09
C GLU A 231 13.85 -15.57 0.91
N SER A 232 12.66 -15.87 0.41
CA SER A 232 12.05 -15.11 -0.68
C SER A 232 11.70 -13.68 -0.28
N SER A 233 11.22 -13.46 0.95
CA SER A 233 10.97 -12.11 1.47
C SER A 233 12.26 -11.34 1.74
N GLU A 234 13.33 -12.02 2.18
CA GLU A 234 14.66 -11.43 2.35
C GLU A 234 15.24 -10.93 1.02
N GLU A 235 15.20 -11.78 -0.01
CA GLU A 235 15.67 -11.43 -1.36
C GLU A 235 14.86 -10.25 -1.94
N ALA A 236 13.54 -10.28 -1.81
CA ALA A 236 12.68 -9.20 -2.27
C ALA A 236 12.97 -7.88 -1.55
N PHE A 237 13.25 -7.93 -0.24
CA PHE A 237 13.61 -6.75 0.55
C PHE A 237 14.94 -6.14 0.10
N LEU A 238 15.97 -6.94 -0.08
CA LEU A 238 17.28 -6.48 -0.57
C LEU A 238 17.19 -5.92 -1.98
N HIS A 239 16.45 -6.58 -2.86
CA HIS A 239 16.22 -6.10 -4.23
C HIS A 239 15.48 -4.74 -4.24
N MET A 240 14.51 -4.56 -3.36
CA MET A 240 13.79 -3.30 -3.23
C MET A 240 14.70 -2.16 -2.73
N ILE A 241 15.58 -2.43 -1.77
CA ILE A 241 16.58 -1.45 -1.32
C ILE A 241 17.48 -1.03 -2.47
N GLU A 242 18.03 -2.00 -3.21
CA GLU A 242 18.89 -1.73 -4.36
C GLU A 242 18.17 -0.93 -5.47
N ASP A 243 16.92 -1.29 -5.77
CA ASP A 243 16.11 -0.56 -6.74
C ASP A 243 15.89 0.91 -6.33
N TRP A 244 15.64 1.14 -5.04
CA TRP A 244 15.48 2.50 -4.51
C TRP A 244 16.79 3.29 -4.52
N GLU A 245 17.91 2.67 -4.16
CA GLU A 245 19.24 3.27 -4.26
C GLU A 245 19.54 3.73 -5.68
N ASN A 246 19.21 2.88 -6.67
CA ASN A 246 19.41 3.18 -8.08
C ASN A 246 18.45 4.27 -8.58
N MET A 247 17.17 4.18 -8.23
CA MET A 247 16.15 5.16 -8.64
C MET A 247 16.43 6.56 -8.10
N LEU A 248 16.85 6.66 -6.84
CA LEU A 248 17.13 7.93 -6.17
C LEU A 248 18.56 8.42 -6.37
N GLY A 249 19.45 7.59 -6.92
CA GLY A 249 20.88 7.90 -7.05
C GLY A 249 21.59 8.01 -5.69
N ILE A 250 21.06 7.35 -4.65
CA ILE A 250 21.62 7.37 -3.29
C ILE A 250 22.58 6.20 -3.14
N ARG A 251 23.75 6.48 -2.56
CA ARG A 251 24.70 5.44 -2.15
C ARG A 251 24.96 5.61 -0.65
N PRO A 252 24.42 4.73 0.18
CA PRO A 252 24.60 4.81 1.62
C PRO A 252 26.08 4.71 2.01
N GLU A 253 26.49 5.61 2.88
CA GLU A 253 27.82 5.63 3.49
C GLU A 253 27.82 4.92 4.84
N ARG A 254 26.64 4.52 5.33
CA ARG A 254 26.42 3.89 6.62
C ARG A 254 25.12 3.12 6.66
N ILE A 255 25.10 2.01 7.38
CA ILE A 255 23.89 1.22 7.63
C ILE A 255 23.50 1.36 9.10
N VAL A 256 22.19 1.44 9.34
CA VAL A 256 21.59 1.51 10.68
C VAL A 256 20.65 0.33 10.86
N THR A 257 20.84 -0.46 11.93
CA THR A 257 20.00 -1.61 12.28
C THR A 257 19.45 -1.47 13.69
N ASP A 258 18.43 -2.29 13.99
CA ASP A 258 17.98 -2.48 15.37
C ASP A 258 19.02 -3.21 16.20
N LEU A 259 19.01 -2.97 17.51
CA LEU A 259 19.81 -3.74 18.49
C LEU A 259 19.25 -5.14 18.74
N HIS A 260 18.07 -5.46 18.24
CA HIS A 260 17.43 -6.75 18.48
C HIS A 260 18.24 -7.89 17.82
N PRO A 261 18.71 -8.89 18.60
CA PRO A 261 19.71 -9.85 18.13
C PRO A 261 19.18 -10.92 17.16
N ARG A 262 17.85 -10.97 16.96
CA ARG A 262 17.17 -11.98 16.14
C ARG A 262 16.34 -11.39 15.00
N TYR A 263 16.45 -10.10 14.74
CA TYR A 263 15.79 -9.53 13.58
C TYR A 263 16.55 -9.89 12.30
N ILE A 264 15.81 -10.40 11.32
CA ILE A 264 16.33 -10.71 9.98
C ILE A 264 16.85 -9.42 9.33
N SER A 265 16.10 -8.32 9.44
CA SER A 265 16.52 -7.00 8.96
C SER A 265 17.86 -6.56 9.53
N SER A 266 18.14 -6.83 10.81
CA SER A 266 19.43 -6.53 11.43
C SER A 266 20.55 -7.40 10.86
N PHE A 267 20.31 -8.70 10.70
CA PHE A 267 21.28 -9.62 10.08
C PHE A 267 21.60 -9.24 8.63
N LEU A 268 20.56 -8.90 7.82
CA LEU A 268 20.74 -8.44 6.45
C LEU A 268 21.56 -7.13 6.41
N GLY A 269 21.32 -6.21 7.33
CA GLY A 269 22.08 -4.96 7.44
C GLY A 269 23.55 -5.19 7.84
N GLU A 270 23.84 -6.13 8.72
CA GLU A 270 25.20 -6.53 9.07
C GLU A 270 25.95 -7.10 7.87
N ARG A 271 25.29 -7.98 7.11
CA ARG A 271 25.83 -8.56 5.88
C ARG A 271 26.13 -7.46 4.84
N LEU A 272 25.15 -6.58 4.56
CA LEU A 272 25.34 -5.47 3.62
C LEU A 272 26.47 -4.51 4.05
N SER A 273 26.61 -4.25 5.35
CA SER A 273 27.71 -3.42 5.90
C SER A 273 29.08 -4.05 5.63
N ALA A 274 29.21 -5.35 5.87
CA ALA A 274 30.43 -6.10 5.62
C ALA A 274 30.76 -6.15 4.11
N ASP A 275 29.80 -6.51 3.28
CA ASP A 275 29.96 -6.63 1.82
C ASP A 275 30.34 -5.31 1.15
N ARG A 276 29.80 -4.19 1.65
CA ARG A 276 30.07 -2.84 1.12
C ARG A 276 31.26 -2.15 1.79
N GLY A 277 31.77 -2.68 2.88
CA GLY A 277 32.86 -2.07 3.65
C GLY A 277 32.49 -0.72 4.28
N ILE A 278 31.24 -0.52 4.66
CA ILE A 278 30.73 0.71 5.27
C ILE A 278 30.31 0.51 6.72
N PRO A 279 30.40 1.56 7.59
CA PRO A 279 30.10 1.43 9.00
C PRO A 279 28.67 0.99 9.30
N LEU A 280 28.50 0.17 10.34
CA LEU A 280 27.22 -0.23 10.91
C LEU A 280 26.96 0.49 12.22
N TRP A 281 25.77 1.04 12.38
CA TRP A 281 25.27 1.56 13.64
C TRP A 281 24.08 0.73 14.09
N ARG A 282 23.97 0.53 15.40
CA ARG A 282 22.83 -0.14 16.02
C ARG A 282 22.06 0.83 16.92
N VAL A 283 20.74 0.84 16.79
CA VAL A 283 19.84 1.71 17.53
C VAL A 283 18.85 0.87 18.33
N GLN A 284 18.60 1.29 19.56
CA GLN A 284 17.64 0.63 20.43
C GLN A 284 16.22 0.85 19.92
N HIS A 285 15.40 -0.21 19.85
CA HIS A 285 14.07 -0.23 19.24
C HIS A 285 13.13 0.87 19.74
N HIS A 286 12.98 1.00 21.06
CA HIS A 286 12.08 2.02 21.64
C HIS A 286 12.59 3.45 21.40
N HIS A 287 13.90 3.64 21.30
CA HIS A 287 14.49 4.93 20.94
C HIS A 287 14.13 5.30 19.49
N ALA A 288 14.21 4.31 18.56
CA ALA A 288 13.80 4.53 17.18
C ALA A 288 12.32 4.92 17.07
N HIS A 289 11.42 4.27 17.83
CA HIS A 289 10.02 4.66 17.90
C HIS A 289 9.81 6.09 18.41
N GLY A 290 10.47 6.49 19.50
CA GLY A 290 10.39 7.86 20.02
C GLY A 290 10.86 8.90 18.99
N LEU A 291 12.00 8.65 18.34
CA LEU A 291 12.54 9.54 17.31
C LEU A 291 11.68 9.63 16.06
N SER A 292 11.03 8.54 15.63
CA SER A 292 10.15 8.56 14.45
C SER A 292 8.94 9.48 14.68
N VAL A 293 8.31 9.40 15.86
CA VAL A 293 7.21 10.29 16.24
C VAL A 293 7.68 11.76 16.34
N MET A 294 8.85 11.99 16.93
CA MET A 294 9.43 13.34 16.98
C MET A 294 9.68 13.91 15.60
N ALA A 295 10.22 13.12 14.69
CA ALA A 295 10.49 13.53 13.30
C ALA A 295 9.19 13.83 12.54
N GLU A 296 8.15 13.00 12.67
CA GLU A 296 6.85 13.21 12.04
C GLU A 296 6.21 14.52 12.46
N HIS A 297 6.33 14.86 13.75
CA HIS A 297 5.73 16.08 14.33
C HIS A 297 6.66 17.29 14.38
N GLY A 298 7.87 17.19 13.83
CA GLY A 298 8.85 18.27 13.85
C GLY A 298 9.32 18.67 15.25
N LEU A 299 9.28 17.74 16.20
CA LEU A 299 9.68 17.97 17.59
C LEU A 299 11.21 17.91 17.71
N SER A 300 11.76 18.76 18.58
CA SER A 300 13.19 18.78 18.91
C SER A 300 13.36 18.76 20.44
N GLY A 301 14.50 18.22 20.91
CA GLY A 301 14.80 18.15 22.34
C GLY A 301 15.31 16.77 22.75
N LYS A 302 15.31 16.50 24.07
CA LYS A 302 15.61 15.16 24.61
C LYS A 302 14.30 14.36 24.66
N ALA A 303 14.34 13.15 24.08
CA ALA A 303 13.29 12.15 24.21
C ALA A 303 13.47 11.37 25.50
#